data_ba0443b23f54f9e629b2c8c8b7897041
#
_entry.id   ba0443b23f54f9e629b2c8c8b7897041
#
_cell.length_a   1.000
_cell.length_b   1.000
_cell.length_c   1.000
_cell.angle_alpha   90.00
_cell.angle_beta   90.00
_cell.angle_gamma   90.00
#
_symmetry.space_group_name_H-M   'P 1'
#
loop_
_entity.id
_entity.type
_entity.pdbx_description
1 polymer ?
#
loop_
_entity_poly.entity_id
_entity_poly.type
_entity_poly.pdbx_seq_one_letter_code
_entity_poly.pdbx_strand_id
1 'polypeptide(L)'
;MKVLVTGGAGYIGSVLVRQLLAKGYQVRAFDSLKFGGDALYDVMLNPNFEFMKGDVRIAADVDKALKGIDAIAHLAAIVGDPACKKFSEEANETNWDGAVLLFNKAEAAGVKRFVFSSTCSNYGKMPDPDSFVVETSELNPVSLYAELKVKFEKYLLEDKKDSPMCSTALRFSTVYGFSPRIRFDLTVNEFTRNAAIHGVQEIWGQQFWRPYCHVDDLARAVVLVLESPEEK
;
A
#
# COMPACT_ATOMS: atom_id res chain seq x y z
N MET A 1 -4.30 6.20 -19.60
CA MET A 1 -4.08 6.64 -18.21
C MET A 1 -2.68 6.25 -17.78
N LYS A 2 -1.96 7.18 -17.14
CA LYS A 2 -0.64 6.94 -16.55
C LYS A 2 -0.76 6.89 -15.03
N VAL A 3 -0.37 5.76 -14.43
CA VAL A 3 -0.51 5.49 -13.00
C VAL A 3 0.86 5.59 -12.32
N LEU A 4 0.92 6.39 -11.25
CA LEU A 4 2.07 6.40 -10.33
C LEU A 4 1.83 5.33 -9.26
N VAL A 5 2.76 4.39 -9.13
CA VAL A 5 2.77 3.39 -8.05
C VAL A 5 3.92 3.74 -7.11
N THR A 6 3.63 4.36 -5.97
CA THR A 6 4.65 4.58 -4.94
C THR A 6 4.87 3.29 -4.14
N GLY A 7 6.11 2.98 -3.81
CA GLY A 7 6.44 1.65 -3.28
C GLY A 7 6.37 0.56 -4.36
N GLY A 8 6.61 0.94 -5.63
CA GLY A 8 6.44 0.06 -6.79
C GLY A 8 7.41 -1.13 -6.83
N ALA A 9 8.57 -1.04 -6.18
CA ALA A 9 9.52 -2.15 -6.04
C ALA A 9 9.22 -3.05 -4.82
N GLY A 10 8.18 -2.74 -4.04
CA GLY A 10 7.77 -3.48 -2.86
C GLY A 10 6.99 -4.76 -3.16
N TYR A 11 6.58 -5.46 -2.10
CA TYR A 11 5.86 -6.74 -2.17
C TYR A 11 4.56 -6.64 -2.97
N ILE A 12 3.66 -5.71 -2.63
CA ILE A 12 2.41 -5.50 -3.35
C ILE A 12 2.66 -4.70 -4.64
N GLY A 13 3.49 -3.67 -4.57
CA GLY A 13 3.75 -2.75 -5.67
C GLY A 13 4.28 -3.44 -6.92
N SER A 14 5.20 -4.41 -6.78
CA SER A 14 5.75 -5.15 -7.91
C SER A 14 4.72 -6.02 -8.64
N VAL A 15 3.73 -6.56 -7.92
CA VAL A 15 2.60 -7.30 -8.50
C VAL A 15 1.62 -6.34 -9.19
N LEU A 16 1.27 -5.23 -8.52
CA LEU A 16 0.38 -4.21 -9.08
C LEU A 16 0.93 -3.61 -10.38
N VAL A 17 2.23 -3.29 -10.43
CA VAL A 17 2.90 -2.80 -11.65
C VAL A 17 2.65 -3.75 -12.81
N ARG A 18 2.80 -5.06 -12.62
CA ARG A 18 2.57 -6.07 -13.68
C ARG A 18 1.12 -6.13 -14.12
N GLN A 19 0.18 -6.11 -13.18
CA GLN A 19 -1.24 -6.14 -13.52
C GLN A 19 -1.66 -4.89 -14.31
N LEU A 20 -1.17 -3.71 -13.94
CA LEU A 20 -1.43 -2.47 -14.68
C LEU A 20 -0.84 -2.50 -16.08
N LEU A 21 0.41 -2.95 -16.22
CA LEU A 21 1.07 -3.10 -17.53
C LEU A 21 0.34 -4.11 -18.42
N ALA A 22 -0.10 -5.24 -17.86
CA ALA A 22 -0.86 -6.26 -18.61
C ALA A 22 -2.21 -5.74 -19.12
N LYS A 23 -2.79 -4.74 -18.45
CA LYS A 23 -4.00 -4.03 -18.90
C LYS A 23 -3.71 -2.86 -19.87
N GLY A 24 -2.44 -2.62 -20.21
CA GLY A 24 -2.05 -1.58 -21.16
C GLY A 24 -1.91 -0.17 -20.56
N TYR A 25 -1.92 -0.02 -19.24
CA TYR A 25 -1.65 1.26 -18.60
C TYR A 25 -0.17 1.66 -18.74
N GLN A 26 0.08 2.96 -18.81
CA GLN A 26 1.42 3.48 -18.57
C GLN A 26 1.65 3.52 -17.05
N VAL A 27 2.78 3.01 -16.59
CA VAL A 27 3.08 2.89 -15.16
C VAL A 27 4.41 3.53 -14.84
N ARG A 28 4.40 4.46 -13.88
CA ARG A 28 5.62 4.94 -13.23
C ARG A 28 5.72 4.31 -11.85
N ALA A 29 6.71 3.45 -11.64
CA ALA A 29 7.07 2.97 -10.31
C ALA A 29 8.00 3.99 -9.64
N PHE A 30 7.61 4.48 -8.47
CA PHE A 30 8.38 5.42 -7.65
C PHE A 30 8.73 4.76 -6.33
N ASP A 31 10.03 4.57 -6.08
CA ASP A 31 10.51 3.81 -4.92
C ASP A 31 11.89 4.30 -4.46
N SER A 32 12.13 4.30 -3.16
CA SER A 32 13.42 4.66 -2.57
C SER A 32 14.47 3.56 -2.71
N LEU A 33 14.05 2.35 -3.07
CA LEU A 33 14.87 1.13 -3.14
C LEU A 33 15.48 0.71 -1.80
N LYS A 34 14.84 1.04 -0.70
CA LYS A 34 15.28 0.61 0.65
C LYS A 34 15.47 -0.90 0.74
N PHE A 35 14.71 -1.65 -0.06
CA PHE A 35 14.74 -3.12 -0.09
C PHE A 35 15.21 -3.68 -1.44
N GLY A 36 15.92 -2.89 -2.24
CA GLY A 36 16.38 -3.27 -3.57
C GLY A 36 15.35 -3.01 -4.67
N GLY A 37 15.76 -3.25 -5.92
CA GLY A 37 14.93 -3.00 -7.12
C GLY A 37 14.76 -4.22 -8.02
N ASP A 38 15.31 -5.36 -7.65
CA ASP A 38 15.36 -6.59 -8.47
C ASP A 38 13.96 -7.05 -8.88
N ALA A 39 12.97 -6.75 -8.06
CA ALA A 39 11.56 -7.05 -8.32
C ALA A 39 10.99 -6.40 -9.59
N LEU A 40 11.70 -5.46 -10.21
CA LEU A 40 11.24 -4.75 -11.41
C LEU A 40 12.04 -5.09 -12.68
N TYR A 41 13.05 -5.97 -12.62
CA TYR A 41 13.95 -6.23 -13.74
C TYR A 41 13.23 -6.72 -15.02
N ASP A 42 12.27 -7.61 -14.89
CA ASP A 42 11.54 -8.17 -16.01
C ASP A 42 10.60 -7.18 -16.72
N VAL A 43 10.22 -6.08 -16.05
CA VAL A 43 9.37 -5.04 -16.64
C VAL A 43 10.14 -3.82 -17.14
N MET A 44 11.45 -3.73 -16.90
CA MET A 44 12.28 -2.57 -17.27
C MET A 44 12.29 -2.26 -18.78
N LEU A 45 12.12 -3.27 -19.63
CA LEU A 45 12.10 -3.10 -21.08
C LEU A 45 10.69 -2.89 -21.64
N ASN A 46 9.65 -2.88 -20.80
CA ASN A 46 8.30 -2.62 -21.25
C ASN A 46 8.15 -1.13 -21.64
N PRO A 47 7.70 -0.79 -22.86
CA PRO A 47 7.61 0.59 -23.35
C PRO A 47 6.61 1.44 -22.56
N ASN A 48 5.68 0.83 -21.81
CA ASN A 48 4.73 1.50 -20.94
C ASN A 48 5.22 1.62 -19.49
N PHE A 49 6.43 1.15 -19.19
CA PHE A 49 6.99 1.17 -17.84
C PHE A 49 8.07 2.24 -17.71
N GLU A 50 8.01 2.98 -16.62
CA GLU A 50 9.03 3.94 -16.20
C GLU A 50 9.38 3.70 -14.73
N PHE A 51 10.65 3.58 -14.43
CA PHE A 51 11.14 3.54 -13.06
C PHE A 51 11.76 4.87 -12.66
N MET A 52 11.40 5.35 -11.48
CA MET A 52 11.99 6.54 -10.88
C MET A 52 12.39 6.26 -9.42
N LYS A 53 13.70 6.32 -9.15
CA LYS A 53 14.20 6.30 -7.78
C LYS A 53 13.93 7.66 -7.12
N GLY A 54 13.35 7.63 -5.90
CA GLY A 54 13.11 8.82 -5.10
C GLY A 54 12.38 8.49 -3.81
N ASP A 55 12.19 9.51 -2.98
CA ASP A 55 11.61 9.37 -1.65
C ASP A 55 10.34 10.25 -1.54
N VAL A 56 9.26 9.70 -1.04
CA VAL A 56 7.98 10.42 -0.83
C VAL A 56 8.11 11.58 0.16
N ARG A 57 9.15 11.60 0.99
CA ARG A 57 9.47 12.66 1.94
C ARG A 57 10.15 13.87 1.29
N ILE A 58 10.65 13.71 0.06
CA ILE A 58 11.43 14.74 -0.64
C ILE A 58 10.57 15.43 -1.68
N ALA A 59 10.24 16.69 -1.44
CA ALA A 59 9.34 17.48 -2.29
C ALA A 59 9.78 17.52 -3.76
N ALA A 60 11.06 17.67 -4.06
CA ALA A 60 11.58 17.71 -5.41
C ALA A 60 11.46 16.36 -6.15
N ASP A 61 11.53 15.24 -5.44
CA ASP A 61 11.34 13.91 -6.01
C ASP A 61 9.86 13.68 -6.31
N VAL A 62 8.97 14.07 -5.39
CA VAL A 62 7.52 14.02 -5.59
C VAL A 62 7.09 14.87 -6.78
N ASP A 63 7.60 16.11 -6.92
CA ASP A 63 7.30 16.99 -8.06
C ASP A 63 7.69 16.34 -9.41
N LYS A 64 8.84 15.67 -9.46
CA LYS A 64 9.26 14.94 -10.66
C LYS A 64 8.38 13.72 -10.92
N ALA A 65 8.04 12.97 -9.84
CA ALA A 65 7.23 11.77 -9.95
C ALA A 65 5.82 12.05 -10.45
N LEU A 66 5.25 13.21 -10.14
CA LEU A 66 3.88 13.59 -10.51
C LEU A 66 3.72 14.09 -11.95
N LYS A 67 4.80 14.36 -12.69
CA LYS A 67 4.70 14.89 -14.06
C LYS A 67 3.95 13.94 -14.99
N GLY A 68 2.80 14.38 -15.51
CA GLY A 68 1.98 13.63 -16.46
C GLY A 68 1.26 12.41 -15.86
N ILE A 69 1.01 12.42 -14.56
CA ILE A 69 0.29 11.36 -13.85
C ILE A 69 -1.21 11.67 -13.81
N ASP A 70 -2.02 10.67 -14.13
CA ASP A 70 -3.49 10.75 -14.06
C ASP A 70 -4.03 10.21 -12.73
N ALA A 71 -3.41 9.13 -12.19
CA ALA A 71 -3.86 8.46 -10.99
C ALA A 71 -2.68 7.93 -10.16
N ILE A 72 -2.89 7.77 -8.85
CA ILE A 72 -1.89 7.30 -7.90
C ILE A 72 -2.40 6.07 -7.16
N ALA A 73 -1.56 5.03 -7.06
CA ALA A 73 -1.66 3.95 -6.09
C ALA A 73 -0.55 4.15 -5.04
N HIS A 74 -0.94 4.63 -3.86
CA HIS A 74 0.01 4.95 -2.78
C HIS A 74 0.23 3.75 -1.86
N LEU A 75 1.35 3.03 -2.08
CA LEU A 75 1.76 1.85 -1.31
C LEU A 75 3.04 2.10 -0.49
N ALA A 76 3.79 3.17 -0.80
CA ALA A 76 5.02 3.50 -0.08
C ALA A 76 4.74 3.76 1.40
N ALA A 77 5.34 2.95 2.26
CA ALA A 77 5.21 3.06 3.71
C ALA A 77 6.29 2.24 4.43
N ILE A 78 6.60 2.60 5.66
CA ILE A 78 7.21 1.68 6.62
C ILE A 78 6.06 0.82 7.16
N VAL A 79 6.14 -0.51 6.95
CA VAL A 79 5.01 -1.41 7.21
C VAL A 79 5.28 -2.40 8.33
N GLY A 80 4.22 -2.67 9.11
CA GLY A 80 4.23 -3.63 10.22
C GLY A 80 4.68 -3.02 11.55
N ASP A 81 4.08 -3.51 12.63
CA ASP A 81 4.28 -2.99 13.98
C ASP A 81 5.74 -3.05 14.45
N PRO A 82 6.51 -4.14 14.20
CA PRO A 82 7.90 -4.20 14.64
C PRO A 82 8.79 -3.15 13.95
N ALA A 83 8.61 -2.93 12.65
CA ALA A 83 9.40 -1.95 11.89
C ALA A 83 9.04 -0.51 12.30
N CYS A 84 7.74 -0.19 12.42
CA CYS A 84 7.30 1.13 12.85
C CYS A 84 7.73 1.45 14.29
N LYS A 85 7.75 0.45 15.17
CA LYS A 85 8.25 0.62 16.54
C LYS A 85 9.76 0.88 16.56
N LYS A 86 10.53 0.14 15.74
CA LYS A 86 11.99 0.26 15.66
C LYS A 86 12.44 1.56 15.00
N PHE A 87 11.72 2.04 14.00
CA PHE A 87 12.03 3.22 13.19
C PHE A 87 10.88 4.23 13.25
N SER A 88 10.49 4.61 14.47
CA SER A 88 9.28 5.41 14.70
C SER A 88 9.32 6.79 14.03
N GLU A 89 10.47 7.45 14.05
CA GLU A 89 10.66 8.75 13.38
C GLU A 89 10.50 8.62 11.87
N GLU A 90 11.20 7.68 11.24
CA GLU A 90 11.09 7.41 9.80
C GLU A 90 9.67 6.96 9.42
N ALA A 91 8.98 6.23 10.30
CA ALA A 91 7.60 5.83 10.08
C ALA A 91 6.65 7.04 10.07
N ASN A 92 6.82 8.00 11.00
CA ASN A 92 6.05 9.24 10.99
C ASN A 92 6.33 10.07 9.73
N GLU A 93 7.61 10.28 9.40
CA GLU A 93 8.03 11.03 8.22
C GLU A 93 7.48 10.42 6.92
N THR A 94 7.55 9.08 6.78
CA THR A 94 7.14 8.40 5.55
C THR A 94 5.64 8.23 5.45
N ASN A 95 5.01 7.68 6.53
CA ASN A 95 3.62 7.26 6.47
C ASN A 95 2.65 8.41 6.72
N TRP A 96 3.11 9.51 7.33
CA TRP A 96 2.30 10.70 7.54
C TRP A 96 2.80 11.88 6.71
N ASP A 97 3.98 12.44 7.00
CA ASP A 97 4.43 13.68 6.35
C ASP A 97 4.61 13.49 4.84
N GLY A 98 5.23 12.39 4.41
CA GLY A 98 5.42 12.04 3.01
C GLY A 98 4.11 11.76 2.28
N ALA A 99 3.16 11.09 2.94
CA ALA A 99 1.84 10.82 2.36
C ALA A 99 1.03 12.12 2.17
N VAL A 100 1.04 13.03 3.16
CA VAL A 100 0.40 14.35 3.07
C VAL A 100 1.06 15.21 2.00
N LEU A 101 2.39 15.22 1.93
CA LEU A 101 3.14 15.93 0.90
C LEU A 101 2.77 15.43 -0.51
N LEU A 102 2.75 14.11 -0.70
CA LEU A 102 2.37 13.49 -1.98
C LEU A 102 0.94 13.87 -2.36
N PHE A 103 -0.01 13.75 -1.43
CA PHE A 103 -1.41 14.07 -1.69
C PHE A 103 -1.60 15.53 -2.11
N ASN A 104 -1.07 16.48 -1.35
CA ASN A 104 -1.24 17.91 -1.63
C ASN A 104 -0.60 18.30 -2.98
N LYS A 105 0.57 17.74 -3.30
CA LYS A 105 1.21 17.99 -4.59
C LYS A 105 0.47 17.32 -5.75
N ALA A 106 -0.11 16.13 -5.54
CA ALA A 106 -0.93 15.45 -6.53
C ALA A 106 -2.22 16.25 -6.84
N GLU A 107 -2.89 16.75 -5.80
CA GLU A 107 -4.06 17.63 -5.94
C GLU A 107 -3.72 18.89 -6.75
N ALA A 108 -2.63 19.57 -6.39
CA ALA A 108 -2.14 20.75 -7.10
C ALA A 108 -1.71 20.47 -8.56
N ALA A 109 -1.23 19.25 -8.84
CA ALA A 109 -0.86 18.81 -10.18
C ALA A 109 -2.06 18.37 -11.04
N GLY A 110 -3.28 18.34 -10.47
CA GLY A 110 -4.51 17.98 -11.16
C GLY A 110 -4.69 16.46 -11.36
N VAL A 111 -4.03 15.64 -10.55
CA VAL A 111 -4.26 14.18 -10.50
C VAL A 111 -5.74 13.94 -10.20
N LYS A 112 -6.36 12.97 -10.88
CA LYS A 112 -7.80 12.70 -10.77
C LYS A 112 -8.15 11.69 -9.70
N ARG A 113 -7.25 10.76 -9.40
CA ARG A 113 -7.56 9.65 -8.50
C ARG A 113 -6.38 9.30 -7.59
N PHE A 114 -6.71 9.08 -6.31
CA PHE A 114 -5.74 8.68 -5.29
C PHE A 114 -6.24 7.44 -4.55
N VAL A 115 -5.58 6.31 -4.75
CA VAL A 115 -5.90 5.05 -4.05
C VAL A 115 -4.87 4.83 -2.95
N PHE A 116 -5.33 4.82 -1.71
CA PHE A 116 -4.49 4.65 -0.53
C PHE A 116 -4.56 3.21 0.01
N SER A 117 -3.39 2.61 0.20
CA SER A 117 -3.25 1.32 0.89
C SER A 117 -3.36 1.53 2.41
N SER A 118 -4.56 1.37 2.94
CA SER A 118 -4.84 1.31 4.37
C SER A 118 -4.75 -0.13 4.89
N THR A 119 -5.25 -0.42 6.08
CA THR A 119 -5.09 -1.71 6.74
C THR A 119 -6.29 -2.09 7.61
N CYS A 120 -6.62 -3.36 7.67
CA CYS A 120 -7.60 -3.89 8.64
C CYS A 120 -7.13 -3.76 10.09
N SER A 121 -5.84 -3.52 10.34
CA SER A 121 -5.31 -3.26 11.69
C SER A 121 -5.88 -1.99 12.32
N ASN A 122 -6.52 -1.12 11.52
CA ASN A 122 -7.21 0.08 11.97
C ASN A 122 -8.35 -0.23 12.96
N TYR A 123 -9.01 -1.39 12.82
CA TYR A 123 -10.08 -1.81 13.73
C TYR A 123 -9.57 -2.19 15.12
N GLY A 124 -8.28 -2.57 15.23
CA GLY A 124 -7.65 -2.90 16.50
C GLY A 124 -8.23 -4.13 17.20
N LYS A 125 -8.40 -4.03 18.52
CA LYS A 125 -9.00 -5.10 19.33
C LYS A 125 -10.51 -4.92 19.36
N MET A 126 -11.22 -5.91 18.81
CA MET A 126 -12.69 -5.91 18.80
C MET A 126 -13.25 -6.23 20.19
N PRO A 127 -14.31 -5.53 20.62
CA PRO A 127 -15.00 -5.82 21.89
C PRO A 127 -15.61 -7.23 21.90
N ASP A 128 -16.20 -7.63 20.77
CA ASP A 128 -16.77 -8.97 20.55
C ASP A 128 -15.97 -9.69 19.45
N PRO A 129 -15.22 -10.76 19.80
CA PRO A 129 -14.39 -11.49 18.85
C PRO A 129 -15.19 -12.26 17.79
N ASP A 130 -16.48 -12.51 18.01
CA ASP A 130 -17.35 -13.23 17.08
C ASP A 130 -18.12 -12.30 16.13
N SER A 131 -17.97 -10.99 16.29
CA SER A 131 -18.59 -9.99 15.40
C SER A 131 -17.74 -9.71 14.17
N PHE A 132 -18.40 -9.20 13.12
CA PHE A 132 -17.74 -8.69 11.93
C PHE A 132 -17.66 -7.18 11.95
N VAL A 133 -16.61 -6.63 11.33
CA VAL A 133 -16.45 -5.19 11.12
C VAL A 133 -16.80 -4.81 9.69
N VAL A 134 -17.32 -3.61 9.54
CA VAL A 134 -17.62 -2.96 8.25
C VAL A 134 -16.89 -1.61 8.20
N GLU A 135 -16.98 -0.93 7.07
CA GLU A 135 -16.24 0.33 6.84
C GLU A 135 -16.63 1.44 7.82
N THR A 136 -17.87 1.41 8.33
CA THR A 136 -18.40 2.37 9.32
C THR A 136 -18.12 1.98 10.78
N SER A 137 -17.54 0.82 11.02
CA SER A 137 -17.19 0.39 12.40
C SER A 137 -16.12 1.30 13.00
N GLU A 138 -16.14 1.43 14.32
CA GLU A 138 -15.16 2.22 15.07
C GLU A 138 -13.74 1.74 14.84
N LEU A 139 -12.81 2.70 14.70
CA LEU A 139 -11.39 2.43 14.52
C LEU A 139 -10.66 2.58 15.85
N ASN A 140 -10.02 1.50 16.29
CA ASN A 140 -9.35 1.38 17.59
C ASN A 140 -7.88 0.89 17.40
N PRO A 141 -7.02 1.65 16.68
CA PRO A 141 -5.67 1.22 16.38
C PRO A 141 -4.86 1.01 17.67
N VAL A 142 -4.06 -0.08 17.70
CA VAL A 142 -3.26 -0.48 18.87
C VAL A 142 -1.75 -0.41 18.60
N SER A 143 -1.34 0.12 17.46
CA SER A 143 0.06 0.25 17.09
C SER A 143 0.31 1.54 16.31
N LEU A 144 1.55 2.04 16.37
CA LEU A 144 1.96 3.23 15.61
C LEU A 144 1.65 3.09 14.11
N TYR A 145 1.87 1.90 13.54
CA TYR A 145 1.53 1.64 12.15
C TYR A 145 0.05 1.88 11.85
N ALA A 146 -0.84 1.28 12.64
CA ALA A 146 -2.27 1.43 12.47
C ALA A 146 -2.74 2.88 12.77
N GLU A 147 -2.17 3.52 13.79
CA GLU A 147 -2.46 4.92 14.13
C GLU A 147 -2.15 5.87 12.96
N LEU A 148 -0.97 5.70 12.32
CA LEU A 148 -0.59 6.51 11.16
C LEU A 148 -1.48 6.25 9.95
N LYS A 149 -1.91 4.99 9.74
CA LYS A 149 -2.85 4.64 8.66
C LYS A 149 -4.23 5.25 8.91
N VAL A 150 -4.76 5.18 10.13
CA VAL A 150 -6.03 5.83 10.52
C VAL A 150 -5.93 7.34 10.35
N LYS A 151 -4.83 7.95 10.81
CA LYS A 151 -4.61 9.39 10.71
C LYS A 151 -4.66 9.87 9.25
N PHE A 152 -4.00 9.16 8.35
CA PHE A 152 -4.00 9.54 6.93
C PHE A 152 -5.34 9.22 6.26
N GLU A 153 -6.02 8.14 6.64
CA GLU A 153 -7.36 7.82 6.16
C GLU A 153 -8.38 8.93 6.51
N LYS A 154 -8.35 9.42 7.76
CA LYS A 154 -9.17 10.57 8.19
C LYS A 154 -8.83 11.84 7.41
N TYR A 155 -7.55 12.11 7.22
CA TYR A 155 -7.12 13.24 6.39
C TYR A 155 -7.71 13.17 4.98
N LEU A 156 -7.69 12.00 4.33
CA LEU A 156 -8.27 11.82 3.00
C LEU A 156 -9.78 11.99 2.97
N LEU A 157 -10.49 11.37 3.93
CA LEU A 157 -11.94 11.21 3.86
C LEU A 157 -12.72 12.30 4.59
N GLU A 158 -12.09 12.98 5.55
CA GLU A 158 -12.70 14.02 6.36
C GLU A 158 -12.13 15.39 6.00
N ASP A 159 -10.81 15.61 6.16
CA ASP A 159 -10.18 16.91 5.94
C ASP A 159 -10.15 17.31 4.45
N LYS A 160 -10.00 16.31 3.58
CA LYS A 160 -9.91 16.49 2.11
C LYS A 160 -11.17 16.02 1.35
N LYS A 161 -12.30 15.88 2.03
CA LYS A 161 -13.57 15.44 1.43
C LYS A 161 -14.03 16.26 0.23
N ASP A 162 -13.68 17.55 0.19
CA ASP A 162 -14.04 18.48 -0.88
C ASP A 162 -12.96 18.61 -1.98
N SER A 163 -11.91 17.77 -1.90
CA SER A 163 -10.89 17.68 -2.96
C SER A 163 -11.51 17.30 -4.30
N PRO A 164 -11.07 17.92 -5.42
CA PRO A 164 -11.49 17.49 -6.75
C PRO A 164 -10.93 16.11 -7.13
N MET A 165 -9.92 15.62 -6.39
CA MET A 165 -9.31 14.30 -6.59
C MET A 165 -10.14 13.23 -5.90
N CYS A 166 -10.65 12.24 -6.67
CA CYS A 166 -11.38 11.10 -6.12
C CYS A 166 -10.44 10.21 -5.30
N SER A 167 -10.66 10.15 -3.98
CA SER A 167 -9.80 9.44 -3.04
C SER A 167 -10.49 8.21 -2.47
N THR A 168 -9.78 7.07 -2.43
CA THR A 168 -10.29 5.82 -1.89
C THR A 168 -9.24 5.20 -0.97
N ALA A 169 -9.64 4.81 0.24
CA ALA A 169 -8.81 4.06 1.18
C ALA A 169 -9.22 2.58 1.17
N LEU A 170 -8.28 1.68 0.89
CA LEU A 170 -8.49 0.24 0.91
C LEU A 170 -7.90 -0.36 2.19
N ARG A 171 -8.74 -0.81 3.11
CA ARG A 171 -8.32 -1.46 4.37
C ARG A 171 -7.96 -2.92 4.12
N PHE A 172 -6.74 -3.13 3.63
CA PHE A 172 -6.25 -4.45 3.29
C PHE A 172 -6.10 -5.36 4.50
N SER A 173 -6.43 -6.64 4.30
CA SER A 173 -6.13 -7.71 5.24
C SER A 173 -4.66 -8.12 5.19
N THR A 174 -4.25 -9.10 6.01
CA THR A 174 -2.90 -9.68 5.95
C THR A 174 -2.69 -10.34 4.58
N VAL A 175 -1.66 -9.85 3.87
CA VAL A 175 -1.38 -10.27 2.50
C VAL A 175 -0.50 -11.51 2.47
N TYR A 176 -0.76 -12.43 1.55
CA TYR A 176 0.08 -13.59 1.29
C TYR A 176 0.21 -13.87 -0.21
N GLY A 177 1.08 -14.79 -0.59
CA GLY A 177 1.26 -15.23 -1.95
C GLY A 177 2.60 -14.83 -2.55
N PHE A 178 2.88 -15.32 -3.75
CA PHE A 178 4.12 -15.06 -4.44
C PHE A 178 4.19 -13.62 -4.97
N SER A 179 5.36 -13.01 -4.78
CA SER A 179 5.68 -11.70 -5.36
C SER A 179 7.16 -11.69 -5.74
N PRO A 180 7.57 -10.97 -6.78
CA PRO A 180 8.97 -10.79 -7.13
C PRO A 180 9.82 -10.21 -5.99
N ARG A 181 9.19 -9.45 -5.09
CA ARG A 181 9.80 -9.02 -3.83
C ARG A 181 9.08 -9.74 -2.68
N ILE A 182 9.42 -11.02 -2.49
CA ILE A 182 8.78 -11.87 -1.47
C ILE A 182 9.03 -11.36 -0.04
N ARG A 183 8.03 -11.53 0.83
CA ARG A 183 8.10 -11.24 2.26
C ARG A 183 7.83 -12.51 3.06
N PHE A 184 8.87 -13.05 3.66
CA PHE A 184 8.78 -14.25 4.51
C PHE A 184 8.50 -13.96 6.00
N ASP A 185 8.26 -12.69 6.33
CA ASP A 185 7.78 -12.24 7.64
C ASP A 185 6.24 -12.15 7.73
N LEU A 186 5.53 -12.48 6.65
CA LEU A 186 4.07 -12.56 6.61
C LEU A 186 3.62 -13.99 6.91
N THR A 187 2.63 -14.14 7.78
CA THR A 187 2.22 -15.40 8.40
C THR A 187 2.13 -16.59 7.43
N VAL A 188 1.33 -16.50 6.37
CA VAL A 188 1.15 -17.61 5.43
C VAL A 188 2.43 -17.91 4.66
N ASN A 189 3.17 -16.88 4.23
CA ASN A 189 4.44 -17.04 3.52
C ASN A 189 5.52 -17.66 4.44
N GLU A 190 5.57 -17.24 5.71
CA GLU A 190 6.45 -17.77 6.73
C GLU A 190 6.15 -19.24 7.00
N PHE A 191 4.87 -19.57 7.23
CA PHE A 191 4.43 -20.94 7.49
C PHE A 191 4.76 -21.85 6.31
N THR A 192 4.48 -21.41 5.09
CA THR A 192 4.81 -22.17 3.88
C THR A 192 6.31 -22.44 3.77
N ARG A 193 7.14 -21.40 3.99
CA ARG A 193 8.60 -21.53 3.98
C ARG A 193 9.07 -22.52 5.06
N ASN A 194 8.61 -22.36 6.29
CA ASN A 194 9.05 -23.20 7.42
C ASN A 194 8.63 -24.66 7.23
N ALA A 195 7.40 -24.91 6.79
CA ALA A 195 6.95 -26.26 6.47
C ALA A 195 7.79 -26.91 5.36
N ALA A 196 8.12 -26.17 4.30
CA ALA A 196 8.90 -26.67 3.18
C ALA A 196 10.38 -26.95 3.55
N ILE A 197 11.00 -26.09 4.40
CA ILE A 197 12.43 -26.21 4.75
C ILE A 197 12.65 -27.13 5.96
N HIS A 198 11.81 -27.00 6.98
CA HIS A 198 12.04 -27.66 8.28
C HIS A 198 11.09 -28.82 8.55
N GLY A 199 10.00 -28.96 7.77
CA GLY A 199 8.98 -30.02 8.01
C GLY A 199 8.17 -29.82 9.29
N VAL A 200 8.40 -28.72 10.01
CA VAL A 200 7.74 -28.42 11.29
C VAL A 200 7.26 -26.97 11.28
N GLN A 201 6.05 -26.76 11.82
CA GLN A 201 5.46 -25.46 11.97
C GLN A 201 5.04 -25.23 13.42
N GLU A 202 5.63 -24.22 14.07
CA GLU A 202 5.15 -23.73 15.35
C GLU A 202 4.05 -22.70 15.13
N ILE A 203 2.92 -22.88 15.81
CA ILE A 203 1.77 -21.96 15.69
C ILE A 203 1.49 -21.35 17.06
N TRP A 204 1.57 -20.03 17.10
CA TRP A 204 1.22 -19.25 18.28
C TRP A 204 -0.08 -18.50 18.06
N GLY A 205 -0.97 -18.49 19.07
CA GLY A 205 -2.23 -17.75 18.97
C GLY A 205 -3.25 -18.39 18.03
N GLN A 206 -3.30 -19.72 17.99
CA GLN A 206 -4.21 -20.51 17.15
C GLN A 206 -5.70 -20.14 17.34
N GLN A 207 -6.04 -19.52 18.46
CA GLN A 207 -7.40 -19.09 18.80
C GLN A 207 -7.78 -17.75 18.14
N PHE A 208 -6.83 -17.03 17.52
CA PHE A 208 -7.10 -15.73 16.92
C PHE A 208 -7.53 -15.87 15.46
N TRP A 209 -8.64 -15.26 15.10
CA TRP A 209 -9.05 -15.08 13.72
C TRP A 209 -8.29 -13.91 13.08
N ARG A 210 -7.82 -14.13 11.85
CA ARG A 210 -7.16 -13.09 11.05
C ARG A 210 -7.65 -13.17 9.60
N PRO A 211 -8.00 -12.05 8.98
CA PRO A 211 -8.33 -12.03 7.57
C PRO A 211 -7.06 -12.12 6.72
N TYR A 212 -7.12 -12.87 5.64
CA TYR A 212 -6.04 -13.02 4.66
C TYR A 212 -6.53 -12.72 3.25
N CYS A 213 -5.67 -12.10 2.43
CA CYS A 213 -5.94 -11.84 1.04
C CYS A 213 -4.71 -12.17 0.19
N HIS A 214 -4.93 -12.84 -0.95
CA HIS A 214 -3.83 -13.11 -1.88
C HIS A 214 -3.34 -11.80 -2.51
N VAL A 215 -2.04 -11.68 -2.74
CA VAL A 215 -1.42 -10.44 -3.26
C VAL A 215 -1.97 -10.04 -4.64
N ASP A 216 -2.30 -11.02 -5.49
CA ASP A 216 -2.90 -10.76 -6.80
C ASP A 216 -4.32 -10.18 -6.68
N ASP A 217 -5.12 -10.68 -5.73
CA ASP A 217 -6.48 -10.18 -5.49
C ASP A 217 -6.46 -8.76 -4.94
N LEU A 218 -5.49 -8.48 -4.07
CA LEU A 218 -5.28 -7.15 -3.53
C LEU A 218 -4.84 -6.16 -4.62
N ALA A 219 -3.90 -6.56 -5.48
CA ALA A 219 -3.49 -5.75 -6.63
C ALA A 219 -4.66 -5.54 -7.60
N ARG A 220 -5.47 -6.59 -7.85
CA ARG A 220 -6.68 -6.50 -8.67
C ARG A 220 -7.71 -5.54 -8.06
N ALA A 221 -7.88 -5.52 -6.74
CA ALA A 221 -8.78 -4.57 -6.07
C ALA A 221 -8.34 -3.11 -6.31
N VAL A 222 -7.03 -2.82 -6.25
CA VAL A 222 -6.52 -1.49 -6.61
C VAL A 222 -6.85 -1.14 -8.05
N VAL A 223 -6.66 -2.07 -8.98
CA VAL A 223 -6.98 -1.86 -10.41
C VAL A 223 -8.47 -1.59 -10.59
N LEU A 224 -9.35 -2.36 -9.95
CA LEU A 224 -10.81 -2.15 -10.02
C LEU A 224 -11.22 -0.78 -9.50
N VAL A 225 -10.61 -0.31 -8.40
CA VAL A 225 -10.86 1.04 -7.88
C VAL A 225 -10.36 2.11 -8.86
N LEU A 226 -9.21 1.90 -9.50
CA LEU A 226 -8.70 2.82 -10.53
C LEU A 226 -9.63 2.91 -11.76
N GLU A 227 -10.38 1.85 -12.06
CA GLU A 227 -11.31 1.75 -13.18
C GLU A 227 -12.77 2.12 -12.82
N SER A 228 -13.11 2.24 -11.53
CA SER A 228 -14.47 2.54 -11.08
C SER A 228 -14.87 3.98 -11.48
N PRO A 229 -16.18 4.30 -11.57
CA PRO A 229 -16.63 5.68 -11.74
C PRO A 229 -16.09 6.62 -10.66
N GLU A 230 -15.94 7.90 -11.00
CA GLU A 230 -15.48 8.96 -10.06
C GLU A 230 -16.64 9.50 -9.20
N GLU A 231 -17.61 8.66 -8.86
CA GLU A 231 -18.68 9.01 -7.92
C GLU A 231 -18.14 9.01 -6.49
N LYS A 232 -18.51 10.04 -5.74
CA LYS A 232 -18.12 10.21 -4.32
C LYS A 232 -19.19 9.62 -3.40
#